data_a9dbe281f7dd43826cbde9d4ec39c45e
#
_entry.id   a9dbe281f7dd43826cbde9d4ec39c45e
#
_cell.length_a   1.000
_cell.length_b   1.000
_cell.length_c   1.000
_cell.angle_alpha   90.00
_cell.angle_beta   90.00
_cell.angle_gamma   90.00
#
_symmetry.space_group_name_H-M   'P 1'
#
loop_
_entity.id
_entity.type
_entity.pdbx_description
1 polymer ?
#
loop_
_entity_poly.entity_id
_entity_poly.type
_entity_poly.pdbx_seq_one_letter_code
_entity_poly.pdbx_strand_id
1 'polypeptide(L)'
;AGGIRSSIGTHNPMGARFIGEDGWVYVNRGKLDASNRDWLKPGFVPGSFKAYKSANHVRNFLDCIRNRKPAICPAETAHRSITPGHLGYVSEALGRAMNWDPKTEQVIGDSEAQALLTKMHHRKPWTLGLKP
;
A
#
# COMPACT_ATOMS: atom_id res chain seq x y z
N ALA A 1 15.05 14.56 1.55
CA ALA A 1 14.05 13.59 1.08
C ALA A 1 13.36 12.98 2.29
N GLY A 2 12.16 13.49 2.63
CA GLY A 2 11.35 13.00 3.74
C GLY A 2 10.77 11.61 3.39
N GLY A 3 11.20 10.57 4.09
CA GLY A 3 10.64 9.24 3.94
C GLY A 3 9.33 9.10 4.72
N ILE A 4 8.34 8.42 4.15
CA ILE A 4 7.13 8.02 4.88
C ILE A 4 7.56 6.94 5.88
N ARG A 5 7.35 7.19 7.18
CA ARG A 5 7.54 6.18 8.22
C ARG A 5 6.21 5.53 8.54
N SER A 6 6.14 4.22 8.38
CA SER A 6 5.04 3.39 8.88
C SER A 6 5.50 2.67 10.15
N SER A 7 4.74 2.80 11.24
CA SER A 7 4.95 1.99 12.45
C SER A 7 3.81 0.98 12.55
N ILE A 8 4.14 -0.29 12.41
CA ILE A 8 3.22 -1.40 12.68
C ILE A 8 3.62 -1.95 14.05
N GLY A 9 2.75 -1.86 15.03
CA GLY A 9 2.97 -2.42 16.36
C GLY A 9 1.67 -2.97 16.92
N THR A 10 1.79 -3.99 17.75
CA THR A 10 0.66 -4.72 18.36
C THR A 10 -0.25 -3.87 19.24
N HIS A 11 0.17 -2.65 19.59
CA HIS A 11 -0.57 -1.71 20.44
C HIS A 11 -1.07 -0.47 19.69
N ASN A 12 -0.87 -0.40 18.35
CA ASN A 12 -1.38 0.72 17.56
C ASN A 12 -2.78 0.41 17.03
N PRO A 13 -3.70 1.37 17.06
CA PRO A 13 -5.00 1.21 16.44
C PRO A 13 -4.82 0.95 14.93
N MET A 14 -5.66 0.08 14.37
CA MET A 14 -5.67 -0.21 12.94
C MET A 14 -5.79 1.08 12.14
N GLY A 15 -4.91 1.27 11.14
CA GLY A 15 -4.90 2.45 10.28
C GLY A 15 -3.51 2.80 9.78
N ALA A 16 -3.43 3.89 9.04
CA ALA A 16 -2.16 4.42 8.53
C ALA A 16 -1.96 5.85 9.02
N ARG A 17 -0.75 6.16 9.48
CA ARG A 17 -0.32 7.51 9.80
C ARG A 17 0.76 7.93 8.79
N PHE A 18 0.45 8.98 8.03
CA PHE A 18 1.37 9.59 7.10
C PHE A 18 2.02 10.78 7.79
N ILE A 19 3.35 10.78 7.88
CA ILE A 19 4.13 11.82 8.57
C ILE A 19 4.92 12.58 7.50
N GLY A 20 4.66 13.88 7.38
CA GLY A 20 5.36 14.82 6.52
C GLY A 20 6.11 15.88 7.31
N GLU A 21 6.68 16.84 6.61
CA GLU A 21 7.44 17.97 7.22
C GLU A 21 6.53 18.89 8.03
N ASP A 22 5.31 19.16 7.54
CA ASP A 22 4.37 20.07 8.18
C ASP A 22 3.50 19.41 9.26
N GLY A 23 3.60 18.08 9.41
CA GLY A 23 2.81 17.35 10.40
C GLY A 23 2.42 15.95 9.93
N TRP A 24 1.34 15.42 10.50
CA TRP A 24 0.87 14.09 10.20
C TRP A 24 -0.64 14.03 9.95
N VAL A 25 -1.05 13.06 9.17
CA VAL A 25 -2.45 12.66 8.97
C VAL A 25 -2.60 11.18 9.29
N TYR A 26 -3.61 10.83 10.05
CA TYR A 26 -3.98 9.45 10.37
C TYR A 26 -5.33 9.11 9.77
N VAL A 27 -5.45 7.93 9.18
CA VAL A 27 -6.68 7.44 8.58
C VAL A 27 -6.90 5.96 8.88
N ASN A 28 -8.15 5.62 9.19
CA ASN A 28 -8.66 4.26 9.18
C ASN A 28 -10.10 4.25 8.65
N ARG A 29 -10.78 3.09 8.72
CA ARG A 29 -12.14 2.92 8.17
C ARG A 29 -13.22 3.84 8.76
N GLY A 30 -13.01 4.40 9.91
CA GLY A 30 -14.02 5.24 10.60
C GLY A 30 -13.45 6.51 11.20
N LYS A 31 -12.15 6.76 11.02
CA LYS A 31 -11.49 7.89 11.66
C LYS A 31 -10.51 8.56 10.72
N LEU A 32 -10.60 9.88 10.66
CA LEU A 32 -9.61 10.77 10.07
C LEU A 32 -9.13 11.72 11.15
N ASP A 33 -7.82 11.82 11.34
CA ASP A 33 -7.19 12.68 12.33
C ASP A 33 -5.93 13.33 11.76
N ALA A 34 -5.52 14.48 12.29
CA ALA A 34 -4.35 15.19 11.83
C ALA A 34 -3.71 16.01 12.96
N SER A 35 -2.40 16.28 12.85
CA SER A 35 -1.69 17.18 13.75
C SER A 35 -2.24 18.60 13.70
N ASN A 36 -2.65 19.05 12.52
CA ASN A 36 -3.35 20.33 12.32
C ASN A 36 -4.83 20.07 12.01
N ARG A 37 -5.70 20.48 12.93
CA ARG A 37 -7.15 20.31 12.81
C ARG A 37 -7.78 21.11 11.67
N ASP A 38 -7.14 22.14 11.20
CA ASP A 38 -7.64 22.94 10.07
C ASP A 38 -7.67 22.13 8.77
N TRP A 39 -6.81 21.13 8.63
CA TRP A 39 -6.81 20.24 7.48
C TRP A 39 -8.06 19.35 7.38
N LEU A 40 -8.79 19.21 8.49
CA LEU A 40 -9.99 18.40 8.58
C LEU A 40 -11.27 19.21 8.40
N LYS A 41 -11.18 20.53 8.29
CA LYS A 41 -12.34 21.42 8.17
C LYS A 41 -12.95 21.35 6.76
N PRO A 42 -14.29 21.48 6.64
CA PRO A 42 -14.93 21.70 5.35
C PRO A 42 -14.33 22.91 4.64
N GLY A 43 -14.03 22.76 3.35
CA GLY A 43 -13.42 23.83 2.56
C GLY A 43 -11.90 23.87 2.57
N PHE A 44 -11.22 23.00 3.35
CA PHE A 44 -9.79 22.85 3.23
C PHE A 44 -9.41 22.47 1.78
N VAL A 45 -8.51 23.23 1.20
CA VAL A 45 -7.99 22.98 -0.15
C VAL A 45 -6.69 22.20 -0.04
N PRO A 46 -6.71 20.89 -0.35
CA PRO A 46 -5.49 20.10 -0.37
C PRO A 46 -4.57 20.52 -1.52
N GLY A 47 -3.34 20.03 -1.52
CA GLY A 47 -2.38 20.24 -2.60
C GLY A 47 -2.90 19.81 -3.99
N SER A 48 -2.04 19.88 -4.99
CA SER A 48 -2.37 19.68 -6.41
C SER A 48 -2.91 18.30 -6.75
N PHE A 49 -2.55 17.25 -5.98
CA PHE A 49 -3.05 15.90 -6.20
C PHE A 49 -4.42 15.69 -5.54
N LYS A 50 -5.40 15.30 -6.33
CA LYS A 50 -6.72 14.90 -5.85
C LYS A 50 -7.14 13.58 -6.48
N ALA A 51 -7.43 12.57 -5.66
CA ALA A 51 -8.15 11.41 -6.13
C ALA A 51 -9.60 11.83 -6.49
N TYR A 52 -10.15 11.30 -7.57
CA TYR A 52 -11.54 11.55 -7.89
C TYR A 52 -12.48 10.89 -6.86
N LYS A 53 -13.65 11.49 -6.65
CA LYS A 53 -14.62 11.00 -5.66
C LYS A 53 -15.19 9.65 -6.06
N SER A 54 -15.08 8.66 -5.19
CA SER A 54 -15.72 7.35 -5.34
C SER A 54 -16.26 6.89 -3.99
N ALA A 55 -17.57 6.73 -3.90
CA ALA A 55 -18.24 6.29 -2.67
C ALA A 55 -18.43 4.77 -2.58
N ASN A 56 -18.26 4.06 -3.70
CA ASN A 56 -18.48 2.61 -3.76
C ASN A 56 -17.49 1.96 -4.73
N HIS A 57 -16.65 1.07 -4.23
CA HIS A 57 -15.61 0.41 -5.01
C HIS A 57 -16.16 -0.51 -6.10
N VAL A 58 -17.21 -1.27 -5.80
CA VAL A 58 -17.82 -2.18 -6.76
C VAL A 58 -18.42 -1.40 -7.92
N ARG A 59 -19.17 -0.33 -7.62
CA ARG A 59 -19.74 0.55 -8.64
C ARG A 59 -18.64 1.20 -9.48
N ASN A 60 -17.58 1.70 -8.85
CA ASN A 60 -16.45 2.28 -9.55
C ASN A 60 -15.81 1.27 -10.52
N PHE A 61 -15.58 0.04 -10.07
CA PHE A 61 -15.01 -1.02 -10.89
C PHE A 61 -15.89 -1.30 -12.12
N LEU A 62 -17.21 -1.49 -11.94
CA LEU A 62 -18.14 -1.76 -13.02
C LEU A 62 -18.24 -0.60 -14.03
N ASP A 63 -18.26 0.63 -13.53
CA ASP A 63 -18.30 1.82 -14.40
C ASP A 63 -16.99 1.99 -15.17
N CYS A 64 -15.85 1.67 -14.58
CA CYS A 64 -14.55 1.70 -15.25
C CYS A 64 -14.43 0.64 -16.35
N ILE A 65 -15.00 -0.55 -16.15
CA ILE A 65 -15.11 -1.57 -17.23
C ILE A 65 -15.92 -1.03 -18.40
N ARG A 66 -17.10 -0.45 -18.12
CA ARG A 66 -17.99 0.08 -19.16
C ARG A 66 -17.38 1.25 -19.93
N ASN A 67 -16.75 2.16 -19.20
CA ASN A 67 -16.24 3.41 -19.74
C ASN A 67 -14.79 3.33 -20.21
N ARG A 68 -14.11 2.19 -19.99
CA ARG A 68 -12.68 1.97 -20.28
C ARG A 68 -11.77 3.01 -19.63
N LYS A 69 -12.13 3.46 -18.42
CA LYS A 69 -11.35 4.41 -17.64
C LYS A 69 -10.62 3.70 -16.50
N PRO A 70 -9.47 4.23 -16.04
CA PRO A 70 -8.80 3.70 -14.87
C PRO A 70 -9.68 3.75 -13.62
N ALA A 71 -9.67 2.69 -12.82
CA ALA A 71 -10.32 2.67 -11.52
C ALA A 71 -9.61 3.64 -10.55
N ILE A 72 -10.32 4.04 -9.47
CA ILE A 72 -9.73 4.90 -8.44
C ILE A 72 -8.49 4.27 -7.77
N CYS A 73 -8.44 2.94 -7.75
CA CYS A 73 -7.28 2.17 -7.31
C CYS A 73 -6.87 1.23 -8.45
N PRO A 74 -6.03 1.68 -9.39
CA PRO A 74 -5.49 0.81 -10.44
C PRO A 74 -4.65 -0.32 -9.84
N ALA A 75 -4.48 -1.40 -10.59
CA ALA A 75 -3.72 -2.57 -10.15
C ALA A 75 -2.29 -2.23 -9.69
N GLU A 76 -1.61 -1.34 -10.41
CA GLU A 76 -0.28 -0.86 -10.03
C GLU A 76 -0.27 -0.17 -8.67
N THR A 77 -1.24 0.71 -8.41
CA THR A 77 -1.37 1.38 -7.11
C THR A 77 -1.65 0.37 -6.01
N ALA A 78 -2.53 -0.61 -6.25
CA ALA A 78 -2.85 -1.65 -5.29
C ALA A 78 -1.62 -2.53 -4.99
N HIS A 79 -0.89 -2.93 -6.02
CA HIS A 79 0.34 -3.71 -5.92
C HIS A 79 1.40 -2.97 -5.07
N ARG A 80 1.69 -1.72 -5.41
CA ARG A 80 2.64 -0.89 -4.65
C ARG A 80 2.22 -0.67 -3.19
N SER A 81 0.91 -0.55 -2.96
CA SER A 81 0.38 -0.31 -1.61
C SER A 81 0.47 -1.53 -0.71
N ILE A 82 0.33 -2.75 -1.24
CA ILE A 82 0.43 -3.99 -0.46
C ILE A 82 1.87 -4.47 -0.26
N THR A 83 2.78 -4.09 -1.15
CA THR A 83 4.20 -4.50 -1.10
C THR A 83 4.85 -4.29 0.29
N PRO A 84 4.70 -3.13 0.97
CA PRO A 84 5.25 -2.97 2.32
C PRO A 84 4.72 -3.99 3.34
N GLY A 85 3.47 -4.41 3.20
CA GLY A 85 2.88 -5.45 4.05
C GLY A 85 3.55 -6.82 3.84
N HIS A 86 3.80 -7.19 2.59
CA HIS A 86 4.53 -8.44 2.29
C HIS A 86 5.98 -8.39 2.75
N LEU A 87 6.67 -7.26 2.54
CA LEU A 87 8.03 -7.07 3.04
C LEU A 87 8.09 -7.14 4.56
N GLY A 88 7.12 -6.54 5.26
CA GLY A 88 7.00 -6.63 6.72
C GLY A 88 6.82 -8.07 7.19
N TYR A 89 5.96 -8.84 6.54
CA TYR A 89 5.75 -10.26 6.84
C TYR A 89 7.04 -11.08 6.67
N VAL A 90 7.76 -10.89 5.56
CA VAL A 90 9.02 -11.63 5.31
C VAL A 90 10.10 -11.23 6.31
N SER A 91 10.22 -9.93 6.62
CA SER A 91 11.15 -9.42 7.63
C SER A 91 10.89 -10.02 9.01
N GLU A 92 9.62 -10.12 9.41
CA GLU A 92 9.21 -10.74 10.66
C GLU A 92 9.53 -12.24 10.67
N ALA A 93 9.18 -12.96 9.60
CA ALA A 93 9.43 -14.39 9.47
C ALA A 93 10.91 -14.76 9.52
N LEU A 94 11.77 -13.90 8.99
CA LEU A 94 13.24 -14.10 8.99
C LEU A 94 13.95 -13.46 10.19
N GLY A 95 13.24 -12.65 10.98
CA GLY A 95 13.80 -11.96 12.15
C GLY A 95 14.88 -10.93 11.81
N ARG A 96 14.90 -10.38 10.59
CA ARG A 96 15.91 -9.42 10.15
C ARG A 96 15.39 -8.36 9.20
N ALA A 97 16.06 -7.20 9.15
CA ALA A 97 15.79 -6.13 8.21
C ALA A 97 16.17 -6.55 6.78
N MET A 98 15.46 -6.01 5.81
CA MET A 98 15.70 -6.23 4.38
C MET A 98 15.87 -4.91 3.65
N ASN A 99 16.69 -4.93 2.59
CA ASN A 99 16.80 -3.82 1.66
C ASN A 99 16.01 -4.14 0.39
N TRP A 100 15.05 -3.30 0.06
CA TRP A 100 14.17 -3.45 -1.09
C TRP A 100 14.45 -2.40 -2.15
N ASP A 101 14.59 -2.85 -3.40
CA ASP A 101 14.62 -1.95 -4.56
C ASP A 101 13.22 -1.86 -5.18
N PRO A 102 12.52 -0.71 -5.05
CA PRO A 102 11.17 -0.55 -5.61
C PRO A 102 11.14 -0.45 -7.14
N LYS A 103 12.29 -0.26 -7.81
CA LYS A 103 12.36 -0.19 -9.28
C LYS A 103 12.44 -1.57 -9.91
N THR A 104 13.29 -2.43 -9.37
CA THR A 104 13.47 -3.81 -9.84
C THR A 104 12.54 -4.78 -9.14
N GLU A 105 11.88 -4.36 -8.06
CA GLU A 105 11.03 -5.19 -7.19
C GLU A 105 11.76 -6.42 -6.66
N GLN A 106 12.97 -6.18 -6.14
CA GLN A 106 13.82 -7.23 -5.60
C GLN A 106 14.39 -6.89 -4.23
N VAL A 107 14.62 -7.92 -3.43
CA VAL A 107 15.36 -7.80 -2.19
C VAL A 107 16.85 -7.80 -2.51
N ILE A 108 17.55 -6.75 -2.08
CA ILE A 108 18.98 -6.57 -2.37
C ILE A 108 19.79 -7.43 -1.42
N GLY A 109 20.62 -8.34 -1.97
CA GLY A 109 21.59 -9.10 -1.20
C GLY A 109 21.03 -10.20 -0.31
N ASP A 110 19.72 -10.54 -0.42
CA ASP A 110 19.08 -11.59 0.40
C ASP A 110 18.20 -12.50 -0.47
N SER A 111 18.80 -13.58 -0.97
CA SER A 111 18.12 -14.56 -1.83
C SER A 111 17.05 -15.38 -1.09
N GLU A 112 17.17 -15.57 0.23
CA GLU A 112 16.18 -16.28 1.04
C GLU A 112 14.91 -15.42 1.17
N ALA A 113 15.07 -14.13 1.48
CA ALA A 113 13.96 -13.19 1.55
C ALA A 113 13.28 -13.05 0.17
N GLN A 114 14.05 -12.94 -0.91
CA GLN A 114 13.52 -12.91 -2.27
C GLN A 114 12.72 -14.17 -2.60
N ALA A 115 13.21 -15.34 -2.20
CA ALA A 115 12.52 -16.61 -2.43
C ALA A 115 11.16 -16.68 -1.71
N LEU A 116 11.05 -16.15 -0.48
CA LEU A 116 9.78 -16.09 0.25
C LEU A 116 8.75 -15.18 -0.41
N LEU A 117 9.18 -14.12 -1.07
CA LEU A 117 8.30 -13.23 -1.82
C LEU A 117 7.81 -13.83 -3.13
N THR A 118 8.62 -14.67 -3.79
CA THR A 118 8.37 -15.12 -5.17
C THR A 118 7.95 -16.58 -5.28
N LYS A 119 8.32 -17.43 -4.32
CA LYS A 119 7.98 -18.85 -4.35
C LYS A 119 6.57 -19.08 -3.82
N MET A 120 5.61 -19.15 -4.73
CA MET A 120 4.30 -19.66 -4.41
C MET A 120 4.23 -21.19 -4.56
N HIS A 121 3.82 -21.89 -3.50
CA HIS A 121 3.44 -23.29 -3.61
C HIS A 121 2.07 -23.40 -4.28
N HIS A 122 2.06 -23.76 -5.54
CA HIS A 122 0.83 -24.08 -6.24
C HIS A 122 0.37 -25.48 -5.88
N ARG A 123 -0.89 -25.61 -5.44
CA ARG A 123 -1.52 -26.91 -5.24
C ARG A 123 -1.76 -27.58 -6.59
N LYS A 124 -1.20 -28.76 -6.80
CA LYS A 124 -1.45 -29.53 -8.02
C LYS A 124 -2.97 -29.78 -8.21
N PRO A 125 -3.51 -29.73 -9.44
CA PRO A 125 -2.83 -29.54 -10.72
C PRO A 125 -2.68 -28.05 -11.15
N TRP A 126 -3.00 -27.10 -10.29
CA TRP A 126 -3.06 -25.66 -10.62
C TRP A 126 -1.67 -25.06 -10.80
N THR A 127 -1.49 -24.34 -11.89
CA THR A 127 -0.27 -23.55 -12.18
C THR A 127 -0.69 -22.21 -12.75
N LEU A 128 0.18 -21.20 -12.65
CA LEU A 128 -0.06 -19.89 -13.31
C LEU A 128 0.14 -19.94 -14.83
N GLY A 129 0.57 -21.07 -15.39
CA GLY A 129 0.88 -21.18 -16.80
C GLY A 129 2.07 -20.33 -17.26
N LEU A 130 2.77 -19.69 -16.33
CA LEU A 130 3.98 -18.94 -16.61
C LEU A 130 5.13 -19.93 -16.79
N LYS A 131 5.82 -19.84 -17.92
CA LYS A 131 7.10 -20.56 -18.11
C LYS A 131 8.14 -19.91 -17.20
N PRO A 132 9.03 -20.69 -16.57
CA PRO A 132 10.16 -20.17 -15.80
C PRO A 132 11.10 -19.33 -16.65
#